data_a060bd6a53729a0fdd9bbb63f1aa3e9f
#
_entry.id   a060bd6a53729a0fdd9bbb63f1aa3e9f
#
_cell.length_a   1.000
_cell.length_b   1.000
_cell.length_c   1.000
_cell.angle_alpha   90.00
_cell.angle_beta   90.00
_cell.angle_gamma   90.00
#
_symmetry.space_group_name_H-M   'P 1'
#
loop_
_entity.id
_entity.type
_entity.pdbx_description
1 polymer ?
#
loop_
_entity_poly.entity_id
_entity_poly.type
_entity_poly.pdbx_seq_one_letter_code
_entity_poly.pdbx_strand_id
1 'polypeptide(L)'
;MIIYVNELPTMLNSSLNKIPIGVRYMLMSALAFALMSSCVKLVHTYGIPVFEIVAARAIVSLLISYADVKRKGICVWGNNRKLLLTRGVTGSLALICVYYAVSTLPLAEATILQYLNPVFTAILAILFLKEKIHISTIICIFCSIIGLVLIVGPGLTLDHVQQLPLFSIGIALLGAFGSGVSYIIVKRLSTTEDSSVIILYFPLIALPLSVILLGNDFVMPSKEALGLLLFVGIFTQFGQVGLTKAMKTEVASKATAYSYIQVVFSIVLGWLVFSEVPSVWTLAGGAMIILGAFVNVIGSLRTQKTVKV
;
A
#
# COMPACT_ATOMS: atom_id res chain seq x y z
N MET A 1 -26.54 21.50 -24.77
CA MET A 1 -26.16 20.39 -23.85
C MET A 1 -25.07 19.45 -24.40
N ILE A 2 -24.74 19.50 -25.69
CA ILE A 2 -23.72 18.62 -26.33
C ILE A 2 -22.29 19.22 -26.27
N ILE A 3 -22.13 20.50 -26.02
CA ILE A 3 -20.83 21.19 -26.00
C ILE A 3 -20.05 20.91 -24.70
N TYR A 4 -20.72 20.62 -23.59
CA TYR A 4 -20.05 20.34 -22.30
C TYR A 4 -19.39 18.95 -22.15
N VAL A 5 -19.77 18.00 -23.00
CA VAL A 5 -19.26 16.60 -22.90
C VAL A 5 -17.85 16.48 -23.52
N ASN A 6 -17.49 17.32 -24.47
CA ASN A 6 -16.17 17.27 -25.14
C ASN A 6 -15.08 18.05 -24.37
N GLU A 7 -15.42 18.95 -23.48
CA GLU A 7 -14.43 19.71 -22.69
C GLU A 7 -14.04 19.02 -21.36
N LEU A 8 -14.88 18.11 -20.86
CA LEU A 8 -14.58 17.36 -19.62
C LEU A 8 -13.23 16.62 -19.68
N PRO A 9 -12.87 15.88 -20.75
CA PRO A 9 -11.57 15.18 -20.79
C PRO A 9 -10.39 16.15 -20.90
N THR A 10 -10.55 17.31 -21.51
CA THR A 10 -9.47 18.31 -21.61
C THR A 10 -9.26 19.07 -20.30
N MET A 11 -10.32 19.41 -19.59
CA MET A 11 -10.25 20.04 -18.27
C MET A 11 -9.71 19.08 -17.19
N LEU A 12 -10.16 17.82 -17.20
CA LEU A 12 -9.60 16.77 -16.33
C LEU A 12 -8.11 16.56 -16.62
N ASN A 13 -7.70 16.52 -17.87
CA ASN A 13 -6.31 16.32 -18.27
C ASN A 13 -5.43 17.53 -17.90
N SER A 14 -5.94 18.76 -18.01
CA SER A 14 -5.25 19.98 -17.61
C SER A 14 -5.10 20.09 -16.09
N SER A 15 -6.11 19.69 -15.32
CA SER A 15 -6.08 19.67 -13.85
C SER A 15 -5.18 18.56 -13.32
N LEU A 16 -5.21 17.37 -13.92
CA LEU A 16 -4.32 16.25 -13.58
C LEU A 16 -2.85 16.59 -13.84
N ASN A 17 -2.56 17.37 -14.89
CA ASN A 17 -1.19 17.80 -15.18
C ASN A 17 -0.61 18.80 -14.17
N LYS A 18 -1.44 19.44 -13.35
CA LYS A 18 -0.99 20.28 -12.22
C LYS A 18 -0.54 19.47 -11.00
N ILE A 19 -0.99 18.20 -10.87
CA ILE A 19 -0.61 17.33 -9.76
C ILE A 19 0.76 16.71 -10.04
N PRO A 20 1.72 16.74 -9.08
CA PRO A 20 3.02 16.09 -9.25
C PRO A 20 2.88 14.63 -9.66
N ILE A 21 3.75 14.18 -10.57
CA ILE A 21 3.65 12.84 -11.15
C ILE A 21 3.75 11.72 -10.09
N GLY A 22 4.56 11.93 -9.05
CA GLY A 22 4.69 10.99 -7.94
C GLY A 22 3.40 10.83 -7.13
N VAL A 23 2.65 11.93 -6.94
CA VAL A 23 1.34 11.89 -6.28
C VAL A 23 0.36 11.08 -7.13
N ARG A 24 0.34 11.27 -8.45
CA ARG A 24 -0.52 10.48 -9.36
C ARG A 24 -0.22 8.99 -9.29
N TYR A 25 1.07 8.62 -9.28
CA TYR A 25 1.47 7.22 -9.09
C TYR A 25 1.04 6.67 -7.75
N MET A 26 1.11 7.46 -6.67
CA MET A 26 0.71 6.99 -5.35
C MET A 26 -0.82 6.87 -5.22
N LEU A 27 -1.59 7.78 -5.81
CA LEU A 27 -3.05 7.66 -5.89
C LEU A 27 -3.48 6.41 -6.67
N MET A 28 -2.83 6.13 -7.81
CA MET A 28 -3.05 4.90 -8.57
C MET A 28 -2.71 3.67 -7.73
N SER A 29 -1.61 3.70 -6.99
CA SER A 29 -1.21 2.63 -6.08
C SER A 29 -2.25 2.39 -4.98
N ALA A 30 -2.71 3.47 -4.34
CA ALA A 30 -3.71 3.42 -3.27
C ALA A 30 -5.04 2.84 -3.75
N LEU A 31 -5.52 3.27 -4.93
CA LEU A 31 -6.74 2.73 -5.54
C LEU A 31 -6.57 1.24 -5.89
N ALA A 32 -5.45 0.87 -6.50
CA ALA A 32 -5.18 -0.51 -6.88
C ALA A 32 -5.10 -1.43 -5.65
N PHE A 33 -4.46 -1.00 -4.57
CA PHE A 33 -4.44 -1.78 -3.33
C PHE A 33 -5.81 -1.84 -2.64
N ALA A 34 -6.65 -0.80 -2.73
CA ALA A 34 -8.01 -0.85 -2.21
C ALA A 34 -8.87 -1.86 -3.01
N LEU A 35 -8.77 -1.86 -4.35
CA LEU A 35 -9.42 -2.86 -5.21
C LEU A 35 -8.92 -4.27 -4.91
N MET A 36 -7.60 -4.44 -4.75
CA MET A 36 -7.02 -5.71 -4.32
C MET A 36 -7.62 -6.19 -3.00
N SER A 37 -7.69 -5.32 -2.00
CA SER A 37 -8.25 -5.66 -0.67
C SER A 37 -9.71 -6.06 -0.76
N SER A 38 -10.50 -5.39 -1.61
CA SER A 38 -11.90 -5.76 -1.86
C SER A 38 -12.02 -7.14 -2.52
N CYS A 39 -11.15 -7.45 -3.51
CA CYS A 39 -11.10 -8.79 -4.10
C CYS A 39 -10.68 -9.85 -3.07
N VAL A 40 -9.70 -9.57 -2.20
CA VAL A 40 -9.29 -10.48 -1.10
C VAL A 40 -10.46 -10.76 -0.17
N LYS A 41 -11.24 -9.73 0.21
CA LYS A 41 -12.42 -9.89 1.05
C LYS A 41 -13.46 -10.79 0.39
N LEU A 42 -13.71 -10.64 -0.92
CA LEU A 42 -14.59 -11.53 -1.68
C LEU A 42 -14.04 -12.96 -1.75
N VAL A 43 -12.74 -13.14 -2.04
CA VAL A 43 -12.12 -14.49 -2.09
C VAL A 43 -12.22 -15.20 -0.75
N HIS A 44 -12.10 -14.48 0.36
CA HIS A 44 -12.23 -15.06 1.70
C HIS A 44 -13.62 -15.69 1.94
N THR A 45 -14.69 -15.18 1.31
CA THR A 45 -16.04 -15.78 1.42
C THR A 45 -16.15 -17.18 0.79
N TYR A 46 -15.19 -17.53 -0.09
CA TYR A 46 -15.09 -18.88 -0.68
C TYR A 46 -14.28 -19.85 0.19
N GLY A 47 -13.87 -19.46 1.41
CA GLY A 47 -13.10 -20.31 2.34
C GLY A 47 -11.63 -20.52 1.95
N ILE A 48 -11.08 -19.69 1.06
CA ILE A 48 -9.69 -19.81 0.62
C ILE A 48 -8.75 -19.26 1.70
N PRO A 49 -7.72 -20.04 2.13
CA PRO A 49 -6.75 -19.62 3.12
C PRO A 49 -5.94 -18.41 2.67
N VAL A 50 -5.58 -17.56 3.63
CA VAL A 50 -4.86 -16.30 3.35
C VAL A 50 -3.53 -16.53 2.64
N PHE A 51 -2.78 -17.57 3.03
CA PHE A 51 -1.49 -17.90 2.40
C PHE A 51 -1.65 -18.38 0.96
N GLU A 52 -2.77 -19.02 0.61
CA GLU A 52 -3.11 -19.36 -0.77
C GLU A 52 -3.38 -18.12 -1.61
N ILE A 53 -4.11 -17.13 -1.06
CA ILE A 53 -4.33 -15.84 -1.71
C ILE A 53 -2.98 -15.12 -1.95
N VAL A 54 -2.06 -15.20 -0.97
CA VAL A 54 -0.70 -14.62 -1.13
C VAL A 54 0.10 -15.36 -2.20
N ALA A 55 0.03 -16.69 -2.24
CA ALA A 55 0.69 -17.48 -3.29
C ALA A 55 0.14 -17.14 -4.68
N ALA A 56 -1.19 -17.12 -4.84
CA ALA A 56 -1.84 -16.78 -6.11
C ALA A 56 -1.45 -15.39 -6.62
N ARG A 57 -1.53 -14.36 -5.75
CA ARG A 57 -1.11 -13.00 -6.11
C ARG A 57 0.39 -12.93 -6.47
N ALA A 58 1.23 -13.71 -5.76
CA ALA A 58 2.66 -13.75 -6.02
C ALA A 58 2.96 -14.38 -7.40
N ILE A 59 2.25 -15.46 -7.77
CA ILE A 59 2.36 -16.08 -9.10
C ILE A 59 2.03 -15.04 -10.18
N VAL A 60 0.88 -14.38 -10.09
CA VAL A 60 0.44 -13.39 -11.10
C VAL A 60 1.42 -12.23 -11.19
N SER A 61 1.83 -11.67 -10.04
CA SER A 61 2.79 -10.56 -9.99
C SER A 61 4.16 -10.96 -10.54
N LEU A 62 4.62 -12.18 -10.26
CA LEU A 62 5.87 -12.73 -10.78
C LEU A 62 5.83 -12.86 -12.31
N LEU A 63 4.75 -13.43 -12.86
CA LEU A 63 4.58 -13.59 -14.28
C LEU A 63 4.55 -12.25 -15.02
N ILE A 64 3.77 -11.28 -14.52
CA ILE A 64 3.67 -9.96 -15.14
C ILE A 64 5.03 -9.22 -15.06
N SER A 65 5.69 -9.24 -13.90
CA SER A 65 6.99 -8.58 -13.72
C SER A 65 8.08 -9.23 -14.58
N TYR A 66 8.10 -10.55 -14.67
CA TYR A 66 9.03 -11.28 -15.52
C TYR A 66 8.81 -10.98 -17.01
N ALA A 67 7.55 -10.97 -17.46
CA ALA A 67 7.20 -10.60 -18.83
C ALA A 67 7.63 -9.16 -19.16
N ASP A 68 7.45 -8.20 -18.23
CA ASP A 68 7.86 -6.80 -18.43
C ASP A 68 9.38 -6.66 -18.48
N VAL A 69 10.12 -7.37 -17.61
CA VAL A 69 11.59 -7.42 -17.63
C VAL A 69 12.10 -7.98 -18.97
N LYS A 70 11.51 -9.07 -19.46
CA LYS A 70 11.86 -9.66 -20.76
C LYS A 70 11.53 -8.74 -21.93
N ARG A 71 10.34 -8.12 -21.91
CA ARG A 71 9.92 -7.14 -22.94
C ARG A 71 10.89 -5.97 -23.05
N LYS A 72 11.41 -5.49 -21.90
CA LYS A 72 12.37 -4.39 -21.84
C LYS A 72 13.82 -4.80 -22.20
N GLY A 73 14.10 -6.10 -22.32
CA GLY A 73 15.44 -6.62 -22.60
C GLY A 73 16.46 -6.38 -21.46
N ILE A 74 15.97 -6.17 -20.22
CA ILE A 74 16.83 -5.90 -19.06
C ILE A 74 17.16 -7.18 -18.29
N CYS A 75 18.28 -7.14 -17.54
CA CYS A 75 18.69 -8.28 -16.74
C CYS A 75 17.74 -8.53 -15.58
N VAL A 76 17.22 -9.77 -15.48
CA VAL A 76 16.30 -10.22 -14.41
C VAL A 76 16.95 -10.05 -13.02
N TRP A 77 18.26 -10.27 -12.93
CA TRP A 77 19.00 -10.25 -11.65
C TRP A 77 19.34 -8.84 -11.16
N GLY A 78 19.12 -7.80 -11.98
CA GLY A 78 19.47 -6.41 -11.65
C GLY A 78 20.96 -6.20 -11.40
N ASN A 79 21.32 -5.00 -10.96
CA ASN A 79 22.69 -4.62 -10.67
C ASN A 79 23.05 -4.87 -9.19
N ASN A 80 22.16 -4.51 -8.27
CA ASN A 80 22.38 -4.65 -6.83
C ASN A 80 21.58 -5.82 -6.23
N ARG A 81 22.03 -7.05 -6.53
CA ARG A 81 21.37 -8.28 -6.10
C ARG A 81 21.17 -8.39 -4.58
N LYS A 82 22.16 -7.94 -3.79
CA LYS A 82 22.08 -7.99 -2.32
C LYS A 82 20.92 -7.14 -1.81
N LEU A 83 20.80 -5.91 -2.29
CA LEU A 83 19.74 -5.00 -1.86
C LEU A 83 18.36 -5.43 -2.39
N LEU A 84 18.30 -6.01 -3.61
CA LEU A 84 17.09 -6.59 -4.17
C LEU A 84 16.60 -7.80 -3.36
N LEU A 85 17.50 -8.71 -2.98
CA LEU A 85 17.20 -9.82 -2.06
C LEU A 85 16.71 -9.32 -0.70
N THR A 86 17.42 -8.34 -0.10
CA THR A 86 17.00 -7.74 1.17
C THR A 86 15.59 -7.15 1.06
N ARG A 87 15.26 -6.48 -0.07
CA ARG A 87 13.89 -5.99 -0.35
C ARG A 87 12.87 -7.12 -0.35
N GLY A 88 13.18 -8.22 -1.02
CA GLY A 88 12.30 -9.39 -1.07
C GLY A 88 12.09 -10.01 0.31
N VAL A 89 13.17 -10.24 1.05
CA VAL A 89 13.13 -10.83 2.40
C VAL A 89 12.38 -9.93 3.40
N THR A 90 12.78 -8.66 3.51
CA THR A 90 12.14 -7.72 4.46
C THR A 90 10.67 -7.52 4.16
N GLY A 91 10.30 -7.40 2.86
CA GLY A 91 8.91 -7.27 2.47
C GLY A 91 8.07 -8.53 2.77
N SER A 92 8.62 -9.72 2.54
CA SER A 92 7.93 -10.97 2.81
C SER A 92 7.79 -11.24 4.31
N LEU A 93 8.82 -10.97 5.10
CA LEU A 93 8.75 -11.09 6.56
C LEU A 93 7.74 -10.09 7.16
N ALA A 94 7.76 -8.83 6.69
CA ALA A 94 6.78 -7.84 7.09
C ALA A 94 5.35 -8.30 6.77
N LEU A 95 5.14 -8.90 5.59
CA LEU A 95 3.84 -9.45 5.20
C LEU A 95 3.38 -10.54 6.17
N ILE A 96 4.26 -11.48 6.56
CA ILE A 96 3.92 -12.54 7.52
C ILE A 96 3.53 -11.93 8.87
N CYS A 97 4.30 -10.96 9.36
CA CYS A 97 3.98 -10.27 10.61
C CYS A 97 2.60 -9.60 10.54
N VAL A 98 2.27 -8.96 9.41
CA VAL A 98 0.95 -8.34 9.19
C VAL A 98 -0.16 -9.40 9.22
N TYR A 99 0.03 -10.54 8.54
CA TYR A 99 -0.98 -11.60 8.55
C TYR A 99 -1.14 -12.26 9.92
N TYR A 100 -0.04 -12.48 10.64
CA TYR A 100 -0.10 -12.94 12.02
C TYR A 100 -0.89 -11.97 12.90
N ALA A 101 -0.62 -10.66 12.77
CA ALA A 101 -1.36 -9.64 13.50
C ALA A 101 -2.86 -9.66 13.17
N VAL A 102 -3.24 -9.76 11.90
CA VAL A 102 -4.64 -9.82 11.46
C VAL A 102 -5.34 -11.10 11.94
N SER A 103 -4.61 -12.20 12.12
CA SER A 103 -5.17 -13.47 12.61
C SER A 103 -5.32 -13.53 14.14
N THR A 104 -4.55 -12.72 14.89
CA THR A 104 -4.48 -12.80 16.36
C THR A 104 -5.01 -11.56 17.07
N LEU A 105 -5.17 -10.45 16.36
CA LEU A 105 -5.76 -9.20 16.86
C LEU A 105 -7.09 -8.95 16.16
N PRO A 106 -8.03 -8.23 16.79
CA PRO A 106 -9.19 -7.71 16.08
C PRO A 106 -8.73 -6.85 14.89
N LEU A 107 -9.48 -6.91 13.79
CA LEU A 107 -9.09 -6.29 12.51
C LEU A 107 -8.79 -4.80 12.64
N ALA A 108 -9.51 -4.13 13.52
CA ALA A 108 -9.38 -2.72 13.80
C ALA A 108 -7.99 -2.35 14.31
N GLU A 109 -7.54 -3.01 15.36
CA GLU A 109 -6.25 -2.80 16.01
C GLU A 109 -5.10 -3.21 15.10
N ALA A 110 -5.21 -4.36 14.42
CA ALA A 110 -4.24 -4.80 13.43
C ALA A 110 -4.06 -3.75 12.31
N THR A 111 -5.18 -3.15 11.85
CA THR A 111 -5.17 -2.11 10.81
C THR A 111 -4.50 -0.83 11.29
N ILE A 112 -4.81 -0.33 12.49
CA ILE A 112 -4.17 0.87 13.06
C ILE A 112 -2.66 0.65 13.15
N LEU A 113 -2.24 -0.50 13.72
CA LEU A 113 -0.83 -0.81 13.90
C LEU A 113 -0.10 -0.93 12.54
N GLN A 114 -0.73 -1.53 11.55
CA GLN A 114 -0.17 -1.62 10.21
C GLN A 114 0.00 -0.25 9.54
N TYR A 115 -0.97 0.66 9.70
CA TYR A 115 -0.89 2.01 9.14
C TYR A 115 0.09 2.95 9.87
N LEU A 116 0.84 2.46 10.86
CA LEU A 116 2.03 3.15 11.37
C LEU A 116 3.23 3.05 10.42
N ASN A 117 3.17 2.23 9.37
CA ASN A 117 4.27 2.08 8.41
C ASN A 117 4.73 3.40 7.76
N PRO A 118 3.89 4.42 7.41
CA PRO A 118 4.38 5.69 6.90
C PRO A 118 5.15 6.51 7.96
N VAL A 119 4.80 6.35 9.23
CA VAL A 119 5.54 6.99 10.34
C VAL A 119 6.95 6.39 10.43
N PHE A 120 7.04 5.06 10.47
CA PHE A 120 8.33 4.37 10.46
C PHE A 120 9.15 4.71 9.20
N THR A 121 8.49 4.76 8.03
CA THR A 121 9.17 5.16 6.79
C THR A 121 9.72 6.59 6.90
N ALA A 122 8.97 7.52 7.46
CA ALA A 122 9.42 8.90 7.65
C ALA A 122 10.64 8.97 8.58
N ILE A 123 10.62 8.27 9.71
CA ILE A 123 11.74 8.20 10.65
C ILE A 123 12.98 7.59 9.96
N LEU A 124 12.80 6.46 9.29
CA LEU A 124 13.89 5.77 8.58
C LEU A 124 14.43 6.60 7.42
N ALA A 125 13.60 7.39 6.74
CA ALA A 125 14.02 8.29 5.67
C ALA A 125 14.94 9.41 6.19
N ILE A 126 14.65 9.97 7.36
CA ILE A 126 15.56 10.92 8.02
C ILE A 126 16.89 10.25 8.33
N LEU A 127 16.86 9.07 8.95
CA LEU A 127 18.06 8.39 9.47
C LEU A 127 18.95 7.85 8.34
N PHE A 128 18.38 7.17 7.36
CA PHE A 128 19.13 6.41 6.34
C PHE A 128 19.27 7.14 5.00
N LEU A 129 18.28 7.97 4.63
CA LEU A 129 18.32 8.72 3.37
C LEU A 129 18.68 10.19 3.58
N LYS A 130 18.76 10.65 4.84
CA LYS A 130 19.00 12.05 5.21
C LYS A 130 17.97 13.00 4.54
N GLU A 131 16.74 12.51 4.34
CA GLU A 131 15.67 13.31 3.77
C GLU A 131 15.23 14.40 4.75
N LYS A 132 15.00 15.61 4.23
CA LYS A 132 14.35 16.68 4.99
C LYS A 132 12.83 16.53 4.88
N ILE A 133 12.16 16.28 6.01
CA ILE A 133 10.71 16.16 6.03
C ILE A 133 10.10 17.54 6.07
N HIS A 134 9.18 17.82 5.14
CA HIS A 134 8.40 19.04 5.16
C HIS A 134 7.32 19.01 6.24
N ILE A 135 7.02 20.14 6.85
CA ILE A 135 5.97 20.27 7.85
C ILE A 135 4.60 19.80 7.33
N SER A 136 4.32 20.01 6.03
CA SER A 136 3.10 19.52 5.38
C SER A 136 2.97 17.99 5.41
N THR A 137 4.08 17.27 5.33
CA THR A 137 4.11 15.80 5.43
C THR A 137 3.85 15.34 6.86
N ILE A 138 4.40 16.05 7.85
CA ILE A 138 4.16 15.78 9.27
C ILE A 138 2.67 16.00 9.59
N ILE A 139 2.09 17.10 9.14
CA ILE A 139 0.66 17.41 9.31
C ILE A 139 -0.19 16.32 8.64
N CYS A 140 0.16 15.88 7.42
CA CYS A 140 -0.54 14.83 6.71
C CYS A 140 -0.55 13.52 7.51
N ILE A 141 0.61 13.08 8.01
CA ILE A 141 0.73 11.86 8.82
C ILE A 141 -0.12 11.99 10.09
N PHE A 142 -0.04 13.12 10.77
CA PHE A 142 -0.78 13.36 12.01
C PHE A 142 -2.30 13.36 11.79
N CYS A 143 -2.79 14.11 10.80
CA CYS A 143 -4.20 14.10 10.40
C CYS A 143 -4.68 12.70 9.99
N SER A 144 -3.84 11.94 9.29
CA SER A 144 -4.19 10.60 8.85
C SER A 144 -4.28 9.60 10.01
N ILE A 145 -3.40 9.71 10.99
CA ILE A 145 -3.47 8.88 12.22
C ILE A 145 -4.74 9.23 13.01
N ILE A 146 -5.05 10.53 13.21
CA ILE A 146 -6.28 10.94 13.86
C ILE A 146 -7.49 10.41 13.08
N GLY A 147 -7.50 10.56 11.76
CA GLY A 147 -8.57 10.04 10.92
C GLY A 147 -8.75 8.53 11.04
N LEU A 148 -7.66 7.78 11.10
CA LEU A 148 -7.69 6.34 11.28
C LEU A 148 -8.26 5.95 12.66
N VAL A 149 -7.83 6.64 13.72
CA VAL A 149 -8.36 6.44 15.08
C VAL A 149 -9.86 6.77 15.15
N LEU A 150 -10.32 7.81 14.45
CA LEU A 150 -11.76 8.13 14.37
C LEU A 150 -12.56 7.03 13.66
N ILE A 151 -12.03 6.43 12.60
CA ILE A 151 -12.70 5.34 11.86
C ILE A 151 -12.86 4.11 12.74
N VAL A 152 -11.83 3.77 13.47
CA VAL A 152 -11.74 2.51 14.21
C VAL A 152 -12.18 2.67 15.67
N GLY A 153 -11.97 3.87 16.25
CA GLY A 153 -12.16 4.19 17.67
C GLY A 153 -13.53 3.81 18.26
N PRO A 154 -14.67 3.97 17.57
CA PRO A 154 -15.96 3.56 18.09
C PRO A 154 -16.09 2.07 18.41
N GLY A 155 -15.26 1.22 17.79
CA GLY A 155 -15.17 -0.21 18.10
C GLY A 155 -14.16 -0.54 19.21
N LEU A 156 -13.34 0.44 19.64
CA LEU A 156 -12.32 0.26 20.65
C LEU A 156 -12.89 0.62 22.03
N THR A 157 -13.16 -0.37 22.87
CA THR A 157 -13.42 -0.14 24.30
C THR A 157 -12.12 -0.33 25.09
N LEU A 158 -11.94 0.44 26.16
CA LEU A 158 -10.75 0.35 27.03
C LEU A 158 -10.53 -1.08 27.57
N ASP A 159 -11.63 -1.79 27.87
CA ASP A 159 -11.59 -3.17 28.35
C ASP A 159 -11.05 -4.15 27.29
N HIS A 160 -11.33 -3.91 26.01
CA HIS A 160 -10.77 -4.71 24.92
C HIS A 160 -9.28 -4.46 24.70
N VAL A 161 -8.81 -3.22 24.82
CA VAL A 161 -7.40 -2.86 24.65
C VAL A 161 -6.51 -3.51 25.73
N GLN A 162 -7.00 -3.62 26.95
CA GLN A 162 -6.25 -4.25 28.05
C GLN A 162 -6.11 -5.76 27.92
N GLN A 163 -6.96 -6.41 27.12
CA GLN A 163 -6.94 -7.87 26.89
C GLN A 163 -6.14 -8.27 25.65
N LEU A 164 -5.59 -7.31 24.89
CA LEU A 164 -4.84 -7.63 23.67
C LEU A 164 -3.51 -8.33 24.01
N PRO A 165 -3.15 -9.42 23.31
CA PRO A 165 -1.89 -10.11 23.51
C PRO A 165 -0.71 -9.18 23.15
N LEU A 166 0.12 -8.83 24.13
CA LEU A 166 1.30 -7.96 23.93
C LEU A 166 2.24 -8.51 22.86
N PHE A 167 2.37 -9.81 22.75
CA PHE A 167 3.16 -10.46 21.70
C PHE A 167 2.61 -10.13 20.30
N SER A 168 1.30 -10.21 20.11
CA SER A 168 0.65 -9.90 18.81
C SER A 168 0.80 -8.42 18.44
N ILE A 169 0.72 -7.51 19.42
CA ILE A 169 1.00 -6.08 19.22
C ILE A 169 2.46 -5.89 18.78
N GLY A 170 3.40 -6.56 19.44
CA GLY A 170 4.83 -6.51 19.09
C GLY A 170 5.09 -6.98 17.66
N ILE A 171 4.47 -8.10 17.25
CA ILE A 171 4.57 -8.61 15.87
C ILE A 171 3.93 -7.63 14.85
N ALA A 172 2.78 -7.03 15.19
CA ALA A 172 2.13 -6.02 14.31
C ALA A 172 3.04 -4.80 14.09
N LEU A 173 3.64 -4.27 15.16
CA LEU A 173 4.61 -3.17 15.08
C LEU A 173 5.86 -3.55 14.28
N LEU A 174 6.37 -4.78 14.47
CA LEU A 174 7.48 -5.31 13.67
C LEU A 174 7.13 -5.40 12.19
N GLY A 175 5.90 -5.80 11.85
CA GLY A 175 5.37 -5.81 10.48
C GLY A 175 5.30 -4.41 9.86
N ALA A 176 4.79 -3.43 10.61
CA ALA A 176 4.74 -2.04 10.18
C ALA A 176 6.15 -1.44 9.99
N PHE A 177 7.06 -1.70 10.93
CA PHE A 177 8.46 -1.30 10.84
C PHE A 177 9.17 -1.97 9.64
N GLY A 178 9.02 -3.29 9.47
CA GLY A 178 9.57 -4.04 8.34
C GLY A 178 9.07 -3.53 6.98
N SER A 179 7.79 -3.13 6.91
CA SER A 179 7.23 -2.45 5.74
C SER A 179 7.93 -1.12 5.47
N GLY A 180 8.17 -0.32 6.51
CA GLY A 180 8.94 0.93 6.43
C GLY A 180 10.36 0.71 5.91
N VAL A 181 11.08 -0.27 6.47
CA VAL A 181 12.42 -0.68 6.00
C VAL A 181 12.37 -1.06 4.52
N SER A 182 11.39 -1.87 4.14
CA SER A 182 11.20 -2.30 2.76
C SER A 182 10.98 -1.11 1.81
N TYR A 183 10.22 -0.09 2.21
CA TYR A 183 10.00 1.12 1.42
C TYR A 183 11.27 1.97 1.25
N ILE A 184 12.10 2.08 2.29
CA ILE A 184 13.41 2.73 2.20
C ILE A 184 14.33 2.00 1.21
N ILE A 185 14.33 0.67 1.23
CA ILE A 185 15.09 -0.14 0.28
C ILE A 185 14.56 0.08 -1.15
N VAL A 186 13.24 0.08 -1.37
CA VAL A 186 12.62 0.41 -2.66
C VAL A 186 13.05 1.81 -3.12
N LYS A 187 13.02 2.81 -2.23
CA LYS A 187 13.47 4.17 -2.54
C LYS A 187 14.92 4.17 -3.02
N ARG A 188 15.81 3.48 -2.31
CA ARG A 188 17.24 3.40 -2.68
C ARG A 188 17.44 2.64 -3.99
N LEU A 189 16.74 1.54 -4.21
CA LEU A 189 16.80 0.76 -5.45
C LEU A 189 16.22 1.53 -6.64
N SER A 190 15.20 2.35 -6.44
CA SER A 190 14.50 3.06 -7.52
C SER A 190 15.37 4.04 -8.29
N THR A 191 16.57 4.38 -7.78
CA THR A 191 17.56 5.25 -8.46
C THR A 191 18.50 4.47 -9.38
N THR A 192 18.69 3.17 -9.14
CA THR A 192 19.69 2.33 -9.84
C THR A 192 19.07 1.18 -10.62
N GLU A 193 17.86 0.76 -10.24
CA GLU A 193 17.19 -0.41 -10.82
C GLU A 193 15.89 -0.03 -11.54
N ASP A 194 15.49 -0.84 -12.52
CA ASP A 194 14.17 -0.70 -13.13
C ASP A 194 13.09 -1.16 -12.15
N SER A 195 11.94 -0.47 -12.18
CA SER A 195 10.81 -0.77 -11.29
C SER A 195 10.34 -2.23 -11.40
N SER A 196 10.39 -2.82 -12.59
CA SER A 196 9.95 -4.21 -12.82
C SER A 196 10.86 -5.22 -12.12
N VAL A 197 12.18 -4.95 -12.07
CA VAL A 197 13.15 -5.78 -11.33
C VAL A 197 12.93 -5.66 -9.82
N ILE A 198 12.71 -4.45 -9.31
CA ILE A 198 12.44 -4.24 -7.88
C ILE A 198 11.19 -4.98 -7.43
N ILE A 199 10.13 -4.93 -8.26
CA ILE A 199 8.85 -5.58 -7.95
C ILE A 199 8.98 -7.10 -8.02
N LEU A 200 9.74 -7.62 -8.97
CA LEU A 200 9.91 -9.07 -9.21
C LEU A 200 10.51 -9.80 -8.00
N TYR A 201 11.43 -9.18 -7.27
CA TYR A 201 12.08 -9.83 -6.12
C TYR A 201 11.16 -10.08 -4.94
N PHE A 202 10.09 -9.31 -4.80
CA PHE A 202 9.12 -9.52 -3.72
C PHE A 202 8.34 -10.84 -3.91
N PRO A 203 7.62 -11.07 -5.01
CA PRO A 203 6.91 -12.33 -5.23
C PRO A 203 7.86 -13.52 -5.36
N LEU A 204 9.09 -13.32 -5.82
CA LEU A 204 10.10 -14.38 -5.90
C LEU A 204 10.40 -15.01 -4.53
N ILE A 205 10.35 -14.22 -3.45
CA ILE A 205 10.55 -14.70 -2.08
C ILE A 205 9.22 -14.99 -1.39
N ALA A 206 8.20 -14.16 -1.61
CA ALA A 206 6.90 -14.34 -0.99
C ALA A 206 6.20 -15.64 -1.44
N LEU A 207 6.39 -16.07 -2.69
CA LEU A 207 5.76 -17.28 -3.22
C LEU A 207 6.23 -18.56 -2.49
N PRO A 208 7.53 -18.92 -2.45
CA PRO A 208 7.95 -20.12 -1.74
C PRO A 208 7.61 -20.05 -0.25
N LEU A 209 7.69 -18.88 0.36
CA LEU A 209 7.38 -18.70 1.76
C LEU A 209 5.89 -18.91 2.05
N SER A 210 4.99 -18.38 1.20
CA SER A 210 3.55 -18.58 1.36
C SER A 210 3.14 -20.04 1.11
N VAL A 211 3.79 -20.75 0.18
CA VAL A 211 3.55 -22.18 -0.06
C VAL A 211 3.98 -23.02 1.15
N ILE A 212 5.14 -22.70 1.75
CA ILE A 212 5.61 -23.39 2.97
C ILE A 212 4.63 -23.16 4.13
N LEU A 213 4.14 -21.91 4.31
CA LEU A 213 3.21 -21.57 5.39
C LEU A 213 1.79 -22.09 5.14
N LEU A 214 1.39 -22.27 3.89
CA LEU A 214 0.11 -22.89 3.53
C LEU A 214 0.07 -24.38 3.93
N GLY A 215 1.20 -25.08 3.82
CA GLY A 215 1.27 -26.50 4.19
C GLY A 215 0.25 -27.36 3.43
N ASN A 216 -0.60 -28.06 4.19
CA ASN A 216 -1.63 -28.95 3.66
C ASN A 216 -3.03 -28.28 3.59
N ASP A 217 -3.14 -26.99 3.93
CA ASP A 217 -4.42 -26.29 4.01
C ASP A 217 -4.93 -25.78 2.64
N PHE A 218 -4.37 -26.30 1.55
CA PHE A 218 -4.76 -25.91 0.20
C PHE A 218 -6.22 -26.27 -0.10
N VAL A 219 -6.98 -25.27 -0.60
CA VAL A 219 -8.39 -25.41 -1.00
C VAL A 219 -8.50 -25.14 -2.50
N MET A 220 -9.00 -26.13 -3.26
CA MET A 220 -9.15 -25.94 -4.72
C MET A 220 -10.13 -24.80 -5.03
N PRO A 221 -9.70 -23.71 -5.68
CA PRO A 221 -10.56 -22.55 -5.93
C PRO A 221 -11.66 -22.88 -6.95
N SER A 222 -12.88 -22.39 -6.73
CA SER A 222 -13.93 -22.37 -7.76
C SER A 222 -13.50 -21.48 -8.95
N LYS A 223 -14.21 -21.58 -10.08
CA LYS A 223 -13.92 -20.74 -11.26
C LYS A 223 -14.05 -19.25 -10.94
N GLU A 224 -15.04 -18.87 -10.14
CA GLU A 224 -15.26 -17.48 -9.70
C GLU A 224 -14.13 -17.03 -8.77
N ALA A 225 -13.75 -17.87 -7.80
CA ALA A 225 -12.65 -17.59 -6.89
C ALA A 225 -11.31 -17.45 -7.63
N LEU A 226 -11.07 -18.31 -8.66
CA LEU A 226 -9.88 -18.22 -9.50
C LEU A 226 -9.82 -16.89 -10.28
N GLY A 227 -10.96 -16.44 -10.82
CA GLY A 227 -11.08 -15.12 -11.45
C GLY A 227 -10.75 -13.97 -10.48
N LEU A 228 -11.27 -14.02 -9.26
CA LEU A 228 -10.97 -13.04 -8.22
C LEU A 228 -9.50 -13.07 -7.80
N LEU A 229 -8.89 -14.26 -7.64
CA LEU A 229 -7.46 -14.42 -7.34
C LEU A 229 -6.58 -13.80 -8.44
N LEU A 230 -6.97 -13.93 -9.70
CA LEU A 230 -6.28 -13.28 -10.82
C LEU A 230 -6.35 -11.74 -10.68
N PHE A 231 -7.53 -11.18 -10.37
CA PHE A 231 -7.68 -9.74 -10.13
C PHE A 231 -6.88 -9.27 -8.92
N VAL A 232 -6.81 -10.05 -7.82
CA VAL A 232 -5.94 -9.78 -6.67
C VAL A 232 -4.49 -9.59 -7.13
N GLY A 233 -3.99 -10.50 -7.98
CA GLY A 233 -2.62 -10.41 -8.52
C GLY A 233 -2.41 -9.21 -9.43
N ILE A 234 -3.35 -8.94 -10.33
CA ILE A 234 -3.30 -7.80 -11.27
C ILE A 234 -3.31 -6.48 -10.49
N PHE A 235 -4.25 -6.28 -9.57
CA PHE A 235 -4.32 -5.06 -8.77
C PHE A 235 -3.09 -4.91 -7.85
N THR A 236 -2.58 -6.01 -7.29
CA THR A 236 -1.29 -6.00 -6.57
C THR A 236 -0.18 -5.45 -7.46
N GLN A 237 -0.08 -5.91 -8.70
CA GLN A 237 0.95 -5.47 -9.63
C GLN A 237 0.84 -3.97 -9.93
N PHE A 238 -0.36 -3.46 -10.25
CA PHE A 238 -0.58 -2.03 -10.44
C PHE A 238 -0.24 -1.22 -9.19
N GLY A 239 -0.62 -1.70 -8.01
CA GLY A 239 -0.27 -1.08 -6.73
C GLY A 239 1.24 -1.00 -6.52
N GLN A 240 1.97 -2.07 -6.76
CA GLN A 240 3.42 -2.12 -6.62
C GLN A 240 4.14 -1.23 -7.65
N VAL A 241 3.67 -1.20 -8.91
CA VAL A 241 4.22 -0.31 -9.94
C VAL A 241 4.02 1.15 -9.57
N GLY A 242 2.81 1.51 -9.11
CA GLY A 242 2.51 2.87 -8.66
C GLY A 242 3.39 3.29 -7.50
N LEU A 243 3.48 2.46 -6.45
CA LEU A 243 4.33 2.68 -5.28
C LEU A 243 5.81 2.86 -5.68
N THR A 244 6.34 1.94 -6.47
CA THR A 244 7.77 1.98 -6.85
C THR A 244 8.10 3.21 -7.70
N LYS A 245 7.20 3.60 -8.63
CA LYS A 245 7.36 4.82 -9.42
C LYS A 245 7.19 6.09 -8.58
N ALA A 246 6.26 6.10 -7.61
CA ALA A 246 6.13 7.21 -6.67
C ALA A 246 7.40 7.38 -5.82
N MET A 247 7.98 6.29 -5.32
CA MET A 247 9.25 6.29 -4.60
C MET A 247 10.42 6.78 -5.46
N LYS A 248 10.38 6.57 -6.78
CA LYS A 248 11.39 7.09 -7.70
C LYS A 248 11.33 8.61 -7.85
N THR A 249 10.14 9.18 -7.82
CA THR A 249 9.87 10.60 -8.17
C THR A 249 9.71 11.52 -6.99
N GLU A 250 9.37 11.00 -5.81
CA GLU A 250 9.14 11.77 -4.58
C GLU A 250 10.05 11.27 -3.44
N VAL A 251 10.22 12.08 -2.39
CA VAL A 251 10.86 11.63 -1.14
C VAL A 251 10.01 10.53 -0.48
N ALA A 252 10.67 9.57 0.17
CA ALA A 252 9.99 8.38 0.69
C ALA A 252 8.91 8.72 1.71
N SER A 253 9.20 9.61 2.64
CA SER A 253 8.25 10.08 3.67
C SER A 253 6.99 10.70 3.08
N LYS A 254 7.15 11.50 2.00
CA LYS A 254 6.03 12.16 1.33
C LYS A 254 5.21 11.16 0.51
N ALA A 255 5.86 10.26 -0.22
CA ALA A 255 5.19 9.25 -1.01
C ALA A 255 4.34 8.35 -0.11
N THR A 256 4.88 7.82 0.99
CA THR A 256 4.15 6.94 1.91
C THR A 256 3.03 7.65 2.67
N ALA A 257 3.14 8.95 2.94
CA ALA A 257 2.04 9.70 3.56
C ALA A 257 0.77 9.70 2.71
N TYR A 258 0.88 9.63 1.38
CA TYR A 258 -0.29 9.50 0.51
C TYR A 258 -0.93 8.10 0.52
N SER A 259 -0.26 7.08 1.06
CA SER A 259 -0.86 5.73 1.13
C SER A 259 -2.10 5.67 2.02
N TYR A 260 -2.25 6.59 2.97
CA TYR A 260 -3.46 6.69 3.79
C TYR A 260 -4.74 6.90 2.96
N ILE A 261 -4.66 7.49 1.75
CA ILE A 261 -5.81 7.65 0.84
C ILE A 261 -6.40 6.28 0.45
N GLN A 262 -5.62 5.21 0.52
CA GLN A 262 -6.15 3.85 0.33
C GLN A 262 -7.32 3.56 1.27
N VAL A 263 -7.28 4.04 2.51
CA VAL A 263 -8.38 3.86 3.48
C VAL A 263 -9.67 4.48 2.96
N VAL A 264 -9.57 5.70 2.38
CA VAL A 264 -10.72 6.39 1.80
C VAL A 264 -11.31 5.60 0.61
N PHE A 265 -10.44 5.11 -0.28
CA PHE A 265 -10.90 4.24 -1.37
C PHE A 265 -11.54 2.94 -0.85
N SER A 266 -11.00 2.37 0.22
CA SER A 266 -11.57 1.17 0.85
C SER A 266 -12.96 1.44 1.46
N ILE A 267 -13.18 2.62 2.06
CA ILE A 267 -14.51 3.02 2.56
C ILE A 267 -15.51 3.11 1.40
N VAL A 268 -15.12 3.78 0.31
CA VAL A 268 -16.00 3.91 -0.87
C VAL A 268 -16.31 2.55 -1.48
N LEU A 269 -15.32 1.68 -1.63
CA LEU A 269 -15.52 0.33 -2.16
C LEU A 269 -16.33 -0.55 -1.19
N GLY A 270 -16.15 -0.39 0.12
CA GLY A 270 -16.97 -1.05 1.14
C GLY A 270 -18.44 -0.73 0.96
N TRP A 271 -18.75 0.55 0.76
CA TRP A 271 -20.11 1.00 0.52
C TRP A 271 -20.67 0.49 -0.82
N LEU A 272 -19.93 0.65 -1.92
CA LEU A 272 -20.41 0.33 -3.27
C LEU A 272 -20.51 -1.18 -3.53
N VAL A 273 -19.55 -1.98 -3.04
CA VAL A 273 -19.44 -3.42 -3.37
C VAL A 273 -20.09 -4.28 -2.31
N PHE A 274 -19.97 -3.88 -1.04
CA PHE A 274 -20.43 -4.68 0.11
C PHE A 274 -21.67 -4.10 0.79
N SER A 275 -22.22 -2.98 0.29
CA SER A 275 -23.33 -2.26 0.90
C SER A 275 -23.10 -1.87 2.37
N GLU A 276 -21.82 -1.70 2.75
CA GLU A 276 -21.42 -1.28 4.09
C GLU A 276 -21.64 0.22 4.24
N VAL A 277 -22.70 0.63 4.94
CA VAL A 277 -22.99 2.05 5.13
C VAL A 277 -21.96 2.65 6.10
N PRO A 278 -21.14 3.64 5.65
CA PRO A 278 -20.14 4.24 6.53
C PRO A 278 -20.79 5.00 7.67
N SER A 279 -20.30 4.80 8.88
CA SER A 279 -20.73 5.55 10.07
C SER A 279 -20.31 7.02 9.99
N VAL A 280 -20.90 7.87 10.82
CA VAL A 280 -20.49 9.29 10.93
C VAL A 280 -19.00 9.41 11.29
N TRP A 281 -18.49 8.53 12.14
CA TRP A 281 -17.08 8.47 12.52
C TRP A 281 -16.18 8.08 11.34
N THR A 282 -16.64 7.14 10.52
CA THR A 282 -15.96 6.73 9.29
C THR A 282 -15.86 7.89 8.30
N LEU A 283 -16.95 8.66 8.14
CA LEU A 283 -16.95 9.84 7.27
C LEU A 283 -16.05 10.95 7.82
N ALA A 284 -16.10 11.23 9.13
CA ALA A 284 -15.24 12.22 9.77
C ALA A 284 -13.75 11.86 9.66
N GLY A 285 -13.41 10.60 9.92
CA GLY A 285 -12.04 10.11 9.79
C GLY A 285 -11.55 10.12 8.35
N GLY A 286 -12.38 9.72 7.38
CA GLY A 286 -12.07 9.83 5.95
C GLY A 286 -11.82 11.28 5.52
N ALA A 287 -12.63 12.23 6.00
CA ALA A 287 -12.43 13.66 5.75
C ALA A 287 -11.09 14.17 6.31
N MET A 288 -10.70 13.74 7.52
CA MET A 288 -9.41 14.08 8.10
C MET A 288 -8.23 13.56 7.25
N ILE A 289 -8.31 12.34 6.74
CA ILE A 289 -7.28 11.76 5.85
C ILE A 289 -7.18 12.58 4.56
N ILE A 290 -8.31 12.95 3.96
CA ILE A 290 -8.34 13.77 2.73
C ILE A 290 -7.73 15.14 2.98
N LEU A 291 -8.08 15.80 4.09
CA LEU A 291 -7.52 17.09 4.47
C LEU A 291 -6.01 17.02 4.64
N GLY A 292 -5.50 16.01 5.34
CA GLY A 292 -4.07 15.77 5.50
C GLY A 292 -3.35 15.60 4.16
N ALA A 293 -3.90 14.77 3.26
CA ALA A 293 -3.35 14.58 1.92
C ALA A 293 -3.35 15.86 1.10
N PHE A 294 -4.41 16.67 1.19
CA PHE A 294 -4.53 17.95 0.48
C PHE A 294 -3.48 18.97 0.97
N VAL A 295 -3.26 19.07 2.28
CA VAL A 295 -2.18 19.91 2.87
C VAL A 295 -0.81 19.47 2.34
N ASN A 296 -0.57 18.17 2.24
CA ASN A 296 0.70 17.64 1.73
C ASN A 296 0.90 17.97 0.23
N VAL A 297 -0.16 17.92 -0.58
CA VAL A 297 -0.11 18.32 -2.01
C VAL A 297 0.22 19.80 -2.15
N ILE A 298 -0.48 20.67 -1.41
CA ILE A 298 -0.24 22.14 -1.45
C ILE A 298 1.19 22.45 -1.03
N GLY A 299 1.68 21.86 0.06
CA GLY A 299 3.06 22.04 0.52
C GLY A 299 4.07 21.64 -0.54
N SER A 300 3.81 20.55 -1.26
CA SER A 300 4.62 20.09 -2.39
C SER A 300 4.68 21.11 -3.53
N LEU A 301 3.54 21.67 -3.92
CA LEU A 301 3.47 22.65 -5.02
C LEU A 301 4.21 23.95 -4.69
N ARG A 302 4.16 24.40 -3.43
CA ARG A 302 4.89 25.60 -2.96
C ARG A 302 6.41 25.38 -3.04
N THR A 303 6.90 24.22 -2.59
CA THR A 303 8.33 23.90 -2.62
C THR A 303 8.89 23.83 -4.04
N GLN A 304 8.12 23.29 -5.01
CA GLN A 304 8.56 23.24 -6.41
C GLN A 304 8.66 24.64 -7.04
N LYS A 305 7.86 25.62 -6.62
CA LYS A 305 7.95 27.00 -7.10
C LYS A 305 9.20 27.71 -6.57
N THR A 306 9.59 27.44 -5.32
CA THR A 306 10.76 28.09 -4.68
C THR A 306 12.10 27.61 -5.26
N VAL A 307 12.17 26.40 -5.81
CA VAL A 307 13.38 25.83 -6.42
C VAL A 307 13.57 26.28 -7.89
N LYS A 308 12.53 26.85 -8.53
CA LYS A 308 12.58 27.34 -9.92
C LYS A 308 12.91 28.84 -10.04
N VAL A 309 13.07 29.55 -8.94
CA VAL A 309 13.56 30.94 -8.83
C VAL A 309 14.99 30.93 -8.33
#